data_8760aab21f0d299c3f81335a66a4f774
#
_entry.id   8760aab21f0d299c3f81335a66a4f774
#
_cell.length_a   1.000
_cell.length_b   1.000
_cell.length_c   1.000
_cell.angle_alpha   90.00
_cell.angle_beta   90.00
_cell.angle_gamma   90.00
#
_symmetry.space_group_name_H-M   'P 1'
#
loop_
_entity.id
_entity.type
_entity.pdbx_description
1 polymer ?
#
loop_
_entity_poly.entity_id
_entity_poly.type
_entity_poly.pdbx_seq_one_letter_code
_entity_poly.pdbx_strand_id
1 'polypeptide(L)'
;MLKKKKYEDMRSCWEFGEAEECRRGLMYGMGYSKEEIDRPLIGVVNSWNEYNPGHVHLDKLAARVKQGVREAGGLPLEVMTTGICDGMVLKDPKYIEVPSRNSIADQVEMTVDGNFFDGMVLLCTCDSIVPGYLMACARLDIPAIIVTGGYMPLGIHKGKEVLHIHAQDKVGTAAKGLMDMDEYNGLIEHSWGICGGCTSMTTANSMCMMAEALGMTLPNNSSTCAVSSQIYLIAYQAGKQIMNLVDEGITARQIMTEAAVKNAIDMAVAASSNLILHMPAIANEAGLGHIQWWKYFDQASNEIPLLSHLAPSGIYSVKDFDMAGGMTALMKNMETVLDMDVMTVTGKTLRENVKDAKVYLPDVIHTLDNPVMTEPGIGVLYGNLAPEGAIIKIAAVPANLMTGYRGRARVFDTLDASLEALRSGKINPGDACVVRFLGMKARFGTTAFTFQEELKGHHELFNSCAVITDGRFSGGSSGLSIGYVSPEAALGGPLGVVKEGDEIEIDVINRRITLCISDEEMAKRISEFHWEFPASNYQRYLRLFVKNVGSMAQGCVWDC
;
A
#
# COMPACT_ATOMS: atom_id res chain seq x y z
N MET A 1 5.29 36.44 12.61
CA MET A 1 4.33 36.01 13.64
C MET A 1 3.11 35.49 12.91
N LEU A 2 2.88 34.17 12.92
CA LEU A 2 1.67 33.56 12.39
C LEU A 2 0.48 34.12 13.19
N LYS A 3 -0.59 34.54 12.49
CA LYS A 3 -1.83 34.93 13.17
C LYS A 3 -2.35 33.69 13.89
N LYS A 4 -2.34 33.68 15.23
CA LYS A 4 -3.03 32.62 15.98
C LYS A 4 -4.49 32.63 15.53
N LYS A 5 -4.97 31.46 15.05
CA LYS A 5 -6.39 31.22 14.82
C LYS A 5 -7.10 31.52 16.13
N LYS A 6 -8.16 32.30 16.10
CA LYS A 6 -8.94 32.54 17.33
C LYS A 6 -9.48 31.21 17.82
N TYR A 7 -9.46 30.98 19.12
CA TYR A 7 -9.95 29.75 19.76
C TYR A 7 -11.40 29.43 19.31
N GLU A 8 -12.21 30.45 19.10
CA GLU A 8 -13.60 30.36 18.63
C GLU A 8 -13.77 29.68 17.24
N ASP A 9 -12.70 29.61 16.43
CA ASP A 9 -12.73 28.99 15.09
C ASP A 9 -12.27 27.51 15.10
N MET A 10 -11.94 26.96 16.26
CA MET A 10 -11.43 25.58 16.39
C MET A 10 -12.56 24.60 16.63
N ARG A 11 -12.41 23.35 16.13
CA ARG A 11 -13.37 22.26 16.36
C ARG A 11 -13.54 21.94 17.85
N SER A 12 -12.47 22.06 18.62
CA SER A 12 -12.43 21.84 20.06
C SER A 12 -12.92 23.02 20.90
N CYS A 13 -13.36 24.12 20.27
CA CYS A 13 -13.84 25.31 20.98
C CYS A 13 -14.97 25.00 21.94
N TRP A 14 -14.95 25.67 23.11
CA TRP A 14 -15.93 25.51 24.16
C TRP A 14 -17.04 26.55 24.03
N GLU A 15 -18.28 26.09 23.92
CA GLU A 15 -19.47 26.92 24.06
C GLU A 15 -20.10 26.67 25.42
N PHE A 16 -20.66 27.71 26.05
CA PHE A 16 -21.35 27.53 27.31
C PHE A 16 -22.63 26.69 27.14
N GLY A 17 -22.70 25.55 27.85
CA GLY A 17 -23.83 24.63 27.80
C GLY A 17 -23.57 23.35 28.56
N GLU A 18 -24.60 22.58 28.86
CA GLU A 18 -24.50 21.37 29.70
C GLU A 18 -23.48 20.34 29.17
N ALA A 19 -23.50 20.09 27.88
CA ALA A 19 -22.57 19.11 27.25
C ALA A 19 -21.12 19.56 27.36
N GLU A 20 -20.83 20.83 27.09
CA GLU A 20 -19.47 21.37 27.13
C GLU A 20 -18.93 21.50 28.55
N GLU A 21 -19.76 21.87 29.52
CA GLU A 21 -19.39 21.90 30.93
C GLU A 21 -19.08 20.48 31.46
N CYS A 22 -19.80 19.45 31.00
CA CYS A 22 -19.51 18.05 31.29
C CYS A 22 -18.15 17.66 30.72
N ARG A 23 -17.89 17.96 29.43
CA ARG A 23 -16.61 17.69 28.78
C ARG A 23 -15.43 18.36 29.49
N ARG A 24 -15.58 19.66 29.82
CA ARG A 24 -14.56 20.39 30.60
C ARG A 24 -14.31 19.75 31.97
N GLY A 25 -15.38 19.37 32.66
CA GLY A 25 -15.29 18.67 33.95
C GLY A 25 -14.53 17.35 33.84
N LEU A 26 -14.76 16.58 32.77
CA LEU A 26 -14.03 15.35 32.50
C LEU A 26 -12.53 15.61 32.21
N MET A 27 -12.21 16.67 31.47
CA MET A 27 -10.80 17.06 31.22
C MET A 27 -10.08 17.43 32.53
N TYR A 28 -10.72 18.18 33.43
CA TYR A 28 -10.20 18.43 34.77
C TYR A 28 -10.02 17.12 35.57
N GLY A 29 -10.99 16.20 35.45
CA GLY A 29 -10.91 14.86 36.07
C GLY A 29 -9.74 14.01 35.58
N MET A 30 -9.27 14.24 34.37
CA MET A 30 -8.04 13.63 33.81
C MET A 30 -6.75 14.37 34.23
N GLY A 31 -6.86 15.47 35.00
CA GLY A 31 -5.71 16.23 35.54
C GLY A 31 -5.19 17.34 34.63
N TYR A 32 -5.91 17.72 33.57
CA TYR A 32 -5.51 18.85 32.73
C TYR A 32 -5.87 20.17 33.40
N SER A 33 -4.96 21.15 33.32
CA SER A 33 -5.19 22.52 33.81
C SER A 33 -6.11 23.30 32.83
N LYS A 34 -6.66 24.41 33.30
CA LYS A 34 -7.44 25.31 32.45
C LYS A 34 -6.64 25.77 31.22
N GLU A 35 -5.38 26.13 31.42
CA GLU A 35 -4.47 26.61 30.36
C GLU A 35 -4.22 25.53 29.30
N GLU A 36 -4.20 24.25 29.69
CA GLU A 36 -4.07 23.13 28.75
C GLU A 36 -5.35 22.87 27.99
N ILE A 37 -6.50 22.89 28.68
CA ILE A 37 -7.82 22.67 28.07
C ILE A 37 -8.16 23.75 27.04
N ASP A 38 -7.69 24.97 27.26
CA ASP A 38 -7.90 26.12 26.34
C ASP A 38 -6.98 26.09 25.11
N ARG A 39 -6.14 25.05 24.92
CA ARG A 39 -5.26 24.88 23.74
C ARG A 39 -5.95 24.06 22.65
N PRO A 40 -5.50 24.21 21.37
CA PRO A 40 -5.91 23.30 20.32
C PRO A 40 -5.64 21.85 20.66
N LEU A 41 -6.62 20.96 20.43
CA LEU A 41 -6.50 19.54 20.70
C LEU A 41 -5.89 18.83 19.48
N ILE A 42 -4.74 18.19 19.66
CA ILE A 42 -4.05 17.45 18.60
C ILE A 42 -4.09 15.96 18.91
N GLY A 43 -4.72 15.19 17.99
CA GLY A 43 -4.69 13.74 18.06
C GLY A 43 -3.29 13.22 17.68
N VAL A 44 -2.67 12.45 18.57
CA VAL A 44 -1.46 11.68 18.26
C VAL A 44 -1.90 10.25 18.02
N VAL A 45 -2.26 9.96 16.77
CA VAL A 45 -2.78 8.65 16.36
C VAL A 45 -1.61 7.70 16.19
N ASN A 46 -1.58 6.63 16.98
CA ASN A 46 -0.44 5.74 17.09
C ASN A 46 -0.87 4.28 16.86
N SER A 47 -0.19 3.60 15.97
CA SER A 47 -0.36 2.16 15.72
C SER A 47 0.66 1.30 16.49
N TRP A 48 1.27 1.84 17.53
CA TRP A 48 2.20 1.13 18.40
C TRP A 48 1.61 -0.18 18.95
N ASN A 49 2.41 -1.20 18.96
CA ASN A 49 2.10 -2.49 19.60
C ASN A 49 3.38 -3.31 19.79
N GLU A 50 3.31 -4.40 20.57
CA GLU A 50 4.45 -5.27 20.90
C GLU A 50 4.59 -6.48 19.96
N TYR A 51 3.67 -6.67 19.00
CA TYR A 51 3.64 -7.85 18.12
C TYR A 51 4.00 -7.53 16.66
N ASN A 52 4.33 -6.28 16.33
CA ASN A 52 4.73 -5.86 15.00
C ASN A 52 6.09 -5.15 15.05
N PRO A 53 7.16 -5.71 14.49
CA PRO A 53 8.49 -5.08 14.55
C PRO A 53 8.53 -3.69 13.90
N GLY A 54 7.64 -3.41 12.93
CA GLY A 54 7.49 -2.08 12.35
C GLY A 54 6.95 -1.04 13.32
N HIS A 55 6.37 -1.44 14.46
CA HIS A 55 5.59 -0.57 15.34
C HIS A 55 6.09 -0.51 16.79
N VAL A 56 6.94 -1.45 17.23
CA VAL A 56 7.40 -1.54 18.64
C VAL A 56 8.11 -0.29 19.18
N HIS A 57 8.57 0.59 18.31
CA HIS A 57 9.29 1.82 18.67
C HIS A 57 8.47 3.11 18.54
N LEU A 58 7.25 3.01 18.03
CA LEU A 58 6.40 4.19 17.74
C LEU A 58 5.97 4.93 19.00
N ASP A 59 5.95 4.27 20.16
CA ASP A 59 5.76 4.91 21.48
C ASP A 59 6.78 6.01 21.75
N LYS A 60 8.05 5.77 21.39
CA LYS A 60 9.14 6.73 21.55
C LYS A 60 9.01 7.91 20.59
N LEU A 61 8.57 7.65 19.36
CA LEU A 61 8.29 8.69 18.38
C LEU A 61 7.07 9.52 18.78
N ALA A 62 6.01 8.88 19.32
CA ALA A 62 4.84 9.58 19.86
C ALA A 62 5.22 10.54 20.99
N ALA A 63 6.14 10.14 21.86
CA ALA A 63 6.66 11.03 22.91
C ALA A 63 7.32 12.29 22.32
N ARG A 64 8.07 12.15 21.20
CA ARG A 64 8.71 13.28 20.52
C ARG A 64 7.69 14.18 19.80
N VAL A 65 6.68 13.60 19.15
CA VAL A 65 5.56 14.36 18.57
C VAL A 65 4.85 15.16 19.64
N LYS A 66 4.48 14.53 20.77
CA LYS A 66 3.80 15.19 21.90
C LYS A 66 4.63 16.35 22.47
N GLN A 67 5.96 16.19 22.53
CA GLN A 67 6.83 17.28 22.94
C GLN A 67 6.75 18.46 21.96
N GLY A 68 6.86 18.21 20.66
CA GLY A 68 6.76 19.25 19.62
C GLY A 68 5.43 20.01 19.67
N VAL A 69 4.30 19.28 19.82
CA VAL A 69 2.96 19.87 19.94
C VAL A 69 2.86 20.78 21.18
N ARG A 70 3.33 20.31 22.37
CA ARG A 70 3.29 21.13 23.60
C ARG A 70 4.11 22.39 23.49
N GLU A 71 5.33 22.31 22.93
CA GLU A 71 6.20 23.47 22.75
C GLU A 71 5.62 24.49 21.76
N ALA A 72 4.83 24.03 20.78
CA ALA A 72 4.12 24.89 19.83
C ALA A 72 2.74 25.38 20.35
N GLY A 73 2.36 25.01 21.57
CA GLY A 73 1.17 25.55 22.26
C GLY A 73 -0.11 24.70 22.11
N GLY A 74 -0.04 23.47 21.60
CA GLY A 74 -1.15 22.52 21.52
C GLY A 74 -1.26 21.61 22.76
N LEU A 75 -2.39 20.91 22.87
CA LEU A 75 -2.60 19.80 23.81
C LEU A 75 -2.64 18.48 23.04
N PRO A 76 -1.56 17.67 23.07
CA PRO A 76 -1.52 16.38 22.39
C PRO A 76 -2.21 15.30 23.23
N LEU A 77 -3.14 14.58 22.62
CA LEU A 77 -3.83 13.42 23.19
C LEU A 77 -3.56 12.18 22.32
N GLU A 78 -3.05 11.12 22.95
CA GLU A 78 -2.69 9.91 22.20
C GLU A 78 -3.89 8.99 21.98
N VAL A 79 -4.01 8.50 20.76
CA VAL A 79 -5.07 7.61 20.30
C VAL A 79 -4.42 6.36 19.71
N MET A 80 -4.86 5.18 20.14
CA MET A 80 -4.32 3.91 19.65
C MET A 80 -5.21 3.30 18.58
N THR A 81 -4.59 2.73 17.54
CA THR A 81 -5.27 1.94 16.51
C THR A 81 -4.65 0.56 16.36
N THR A 82 -5.34 -0.32 15.64
CA THR A 82 -4.80 -1.63 15.25
C THR A 82 -3.60 -1.48 14.31
N GLY A 83 -2.59 -2.35 14.47
CA GLY A 83 -1.40 -2.39 13.62
C GLY A 83 -0.98 -3.81 13.29
N ILE A 84 -1.66 -4.46 12.30
CA ILE A 84 -1.35 -5.84 11.87
C ILE A 84 -0.19 -5.82 10.87
N CYS A 85 0.81 -6.67 11.08
CA CYS A 85 1.87 -6.91 10.10
C CYS A 85 1.51 -8.12 9.23
N ASP A 86 1.55 -7.95 7.93
CA ASP A 86 1.25 -9.01 6.95
C ASP A 86 2.14 -10.24 7.17
N GLY A 87 3.44 -10.03 7.40
CA GLY A 87 4.40 -11.11 7.65
C GLY A 87 4.08 -11.96 8.89
N MET A 88 3.50 -11.36 9.93
CA MET A 88 3.15 -12.09 11.17
C MET A 88 1.91 -12.97 11.04
N VAL A 89 1.04 -12.69 10.07
CA VAL A 89 -0.26 -13.36 9.91
C VAL A 89 -0.39 -14.17 8.62
N LEU A 90 0.71 -14.42 7.91
CA LEU A 90 0.72 -15.18 6.64
C LEU A 90 0.09 -16.57 6.73
N LYS A 91 0.06 -17.18 7.91
CA LYS A 91 -0.59 -18.51 8.13
C LYS A 91 -2.10 -18.46 7.86
N ASP A 92 -2.77 -17.35 8.19
CA ASP A 92 -4.20 -17.12 7.94
C ASP A 92 -4.43 -15.65 7.57
N PRO A 93 -4.21 -15.27 6.29
CA PRO A 93 -4.04 -13.87 5.86
C PRO A 93 -5.35 -13.09 5.70
N LYS A 94 -6.47 -13.57 6.25
CA LYS A 94 -7.82 -12.98 6.05
C LYS A 94 -8.01 -11.55 6.56
N TYR A 95 -7.10 -11.04 7.40
CA TYR A 95 -7.16 -9.66 7.93
C TYR A 95 -6.10 -8.74 7.34
N ILE A 96 -5.21 -9.24 6.48
CA ILE A 96 -4.16 -8.41 5.91
C ILE A 96 -4.67 -7.47 4.82
N GLU A 97 -3.93 -6.39 4.61
CA GLU A 97 -4.16 -5.33 3.65
C GLU A 97 -5.56 -4.70 3.76
N VAL A 98 -6.50 -4.99 2.86
CA VAL A 98 -7.74 -4.23 2.73
C VAL A 98 -8.68 -4.34 3.94
N PRO A 99 -8.93 -5.53 4.54
CA PRO A 99 -9.77 -5.61 5.73
C PRO A 99 -9.24 -4.79 6.91
N SER A 100 -7.94 -4.88 7.22
CA SER A 100 -7.35 -4.08 8.29
C SER A 100 -7.27 -2.60 7.92
N ARG A 101 -6.89 -2.26 6.68
CA ARG A 101 -6.81 -0.89 6.18
C ARG A 101 -8.11 -0.11 6.37
N ASN A 102 -9.24 -0.68 5.91
CA ASN A 102 -10.53 -0.03 6.02
C ASN A 102 -10.95 0.13 7.49
N SER A 103 -10.75 -0.91 8.32
CA SER A 103 -11.02 -0.84 9.75
C SER A 103 -10.18 0.23 10.46
N ILE A 104 -8.92 0.40 10.07
CA ILE A 104 -8.02 1.41 10.64
C ILE A 104 -8.53 2.82 10.30
N ALA A 105 -8.94 3.05 9.05
CA ALA A 105 -9.53 4.33 8.64
C ALA A 105 -10.76 4.66 9.47
N ASP A 106 -11.66 3.69 9.68
CA ASP A 106 -12.87 3.85 10.50
C ASP A 106 -12.54 4.13 11.98
N GLN A 107 -11.53 3.46 12.55
CA GLN A 107 -11.09 3.70 13.93
C GLN A 107 -10.58 5.13 14.14
N VAL A 108 -9.79 5.64 13.18
CA VAL A 108 -9.28 7.02 13.23
C VAL A 108 -10.42 8.00 13.11
N GLU A 109 -11.31 7.84 12.11
CA GLU A 109 -12.47 8.69 11.91
C GLU A 109 -13.32 8.77 13.18
N MET A 110 -13.77 7.63 13.68
CA MET A 110 -14.63 7.56 14.86
C MET A 110 -14.00 8.23 16.09
N THR A 111 -12.69 8.09 16.27
CA THR A 111 -12.02 8.62 17.45
C THR A 111 -11.71 10.11 17.31
N VAL A 112 -11.21 10.54 16.15
CA VAL A 112 -10.78 11.91 15.91
C VAL A 112 -11.96 12.84 15.75
N ASP A 113 -12.97 12.43 14.99
CA ASP A 113 -14.19 13.22 14.81
C ASP A 113 -15.02 13.29 16.08
N GLY A 114 -15.24 12.14 16.73
CA GLY A 114 -16.03 12.04 17.96
C GLY A 114 -15.45 12.81 19.15
N ASN A 115 -14.15 13.12 19.15
CA ASN A 115 -13.47 13.91 20.19
C ASN A 115 -13.14 15.34 19.75
N PHE A 116 -13.56 15.76 18.57
CA PHE A 116 -13.40 17.13 18.05
C PHE A 116 -11.95 17.62 17.99
N PHE A 117 -10.99 16.77 17.58
CA PHE A 117 -9.61 17.20 17.42
C PHE A 117 -9.47 18.26 16.32
N ASP A 118 -8.60 19.24 16.55
CA ASP A 118 -8.31 20.35 15.62
C ASP A 118 -7.31 19.97 14.52
N GLY A 119 -6.50 18.95 14.78
CA GLY A 119 -5.54 18.38 13.87
C GLY A 119 -5.00 17.06 14.40
N MET A 120 -4.22 16.35 13.58
CA MET A 120 -3.69 15.04 13.96
C MET A 120 -2.29 14.77 13.39
N VAL A 121 -1.48 14.06 14.17
CA VAL A 121 -0.21 13.48 13.71
C VAL A 121 -0.33 11.96 13.84
N LEU A 122 -0.11 11.25 12.73
CA LEU A 122 -0.37 9.81 12.65
C LEU A 122 0.95 9.03 12.47
N LEU A 123 1.26 8.16 13.44
CA LEU A 123 2.48 7.34 13.46
C LEU A 123 2.21 5.93 12.94
N CYS A 124 2.89 5.56 11.87
CA CYS A 124 2.66 4.28 11.17
C CYS A 124 3.91 3.82 10.40
N THR A 125 3.91 2.56 9.96
CA THR A 125 5.03 2.02 9.16
C THR A 125 4.59 0.93 8.18
N CYS A 126 3.66 0.03 8.53
CA CYS A 126 3.38 -1.19 7.77
C CYS A 126 2.27 -1.05 6.72
N ASP A 127 2.14 -2.10 5.93
CA ASP A 127 1.40 -2.26 4.67
C ASP A 127 -0.01 -1.68 4.67
N SER A 128 -0.84 -2.05 5.66
CA SER A 128 -2.25 -1.66 5.74
C SER A 128 -2.46 -0.35 6.50
N ILE A 129 -1.51 0.02 7.37
CA ILE A 129 -1.68 1.11 8.33
C ILE A 129 -1.46 2.45 7.64
N VAL A 130 -0.38 2.58 6.86
CA VAL A 130 -0.10 3.83 6.14
C VAL A 130 -1.25 4.23 5.21
N PRO A 131 -1.75 3.34 4.31
CA PRO A 131 -2.88 3.71 3.47
C PRO A 131 -4.17 3.92 4.25
N GLY A 132 -4.42 3.16 5.34
CA GLY A 132 -5.58 3.39 6.22
C GLY A 132 -5.56 4.77 6.87
N TYR A 133 -4.39 5.24 7.29
CA TYR A 133 -4.23 6.57 7.85
C TYR A 133 -4.38 7.67 6.79
N LEU A 134 -3.83 7.47 5.58
CA LEU A 134 -4.03 8.41 4.48
C LEU A 134 -5.51 8.51 4.08
N MET A 135 -6.23 7.37 4.04
CA MET A 135 -7.69 7.37 3.82
C MET A 135 -8.41 8.17 4.90
N ALA A 136 -8.07 7.98 6.18
CA ALA A 136 -8.66 8.74 7.29
C ALA A 136 -8.34 10.23 7.20
N CYS A 137 -7.11 10.61 6.82
CA CYS A 137 -6.75 12.01 6.58
C CYS A 137 -7.62 12.64 5.50
N ALA A 138 -7.79 11.94 4.37
CA ALA A 138 -8.60 12.39 3.25
C ALA A 138 -10.09 12.50 3.63
N ARG A 139 -10.62 11.54 4.38
CA ARG A 139 -12.02 11.47 4.80
C ARG A 139 -12.38 12.59 5.78
N LEU A 140 -11.55 12.79 6.81
CA LEU A 140 -11.76 13.78 7.86
C LEU A 140 -11.53 15.23 7.41
N ASP A 141 -10.64 15.42 6.46
CA ASP A 141 -10.28 16.73 5.89
C ASP A 141 -9.94 17.80 6.94
N ILE A 142 -9.16 17.44 7.93
CA ILE A 142 -8.58 18.34 8.92
C ILE A 142 -7.05 18.42 8.74
N PRO A 143 -6.36 19.39 9.37
CA PRO A 143 -4.89 19.40 9.41
C PRO A 143 -4.31 18.07 9.86
N ALA A 144 -3.44 17.47 9.04
CA ALA A 144 -2.89 16.14 9.32
C ALA A 144 -1.45 16.00 8.82
N ILE A 145 -0.63 15.26 9.56
CA ILE A 145 0.75 14.90 9.17
C ILE A 145 0.96 13.42 9.44
N ILE A 146 1.46 12.67 8.45
CA ILE A 146 1.95 11.31 8.62
C ILE A 146 3.39 11.36 9.12
N VAL A 147 3.71 10.56 10.12
CA VAL A 147 5.09 10.29 10.57
C VAL A 147 5.33 8.80 10.38
N THR A 148 6.14 8.45 9.39
CA THR A 148 6.52 7.05 9.18
C THR A 148 7.58 6.65 10.22
N GLY A 149 7.51 5.42 10.71
CA GLY A 149 8.45 4.92 11.73
C GLY A 149 9.85 4.61 11.18
N GLY A 150 10.06 4.77 9.86
CA GLY A 150 11.33 4.51 9.20
C GLY A 150 11.57 3.03 8.84
N TYR A 151 12.56 2.79 7.99
CA TYR A 151 12.93 1.43 7.58
C TYR A 151 13.81 0.74 8.64
N MET A 152 13.72 -0.59 8.72
CA MET A 152 14.53 -1.44 9.59
C MET A 152 15.99 -1.49 9.11
N PRO A 153 16.99 -1.36 9.97
CA PRO A 153 18.38 -1.65 9.63
C PRO A 153 18.54 -3.06 9.07
N LEU A 154 19.51 -3.26 8.17
CA LEU A 154 19.82 -4.57 7.65
C LEU A 154 20.30 -5.52 8.76
N GLY A 155 19.95 -6.78 8.66
CA GLY A 155 20.51 -7.83 9.48
C GLY A 155 21.97 -8.10 9.11
N ILE A 156 22.71 -8.79 9.99
CA ILE A 156 24.10 -9.17 9.74
C ILE A 156 24.25 -10.67 9.98
N HIS A 157 24.54 -11.43 8.93
CA HIS A 157 24.83 -12.86 9.01
C HIS A 157 26.25 -13.14 8.49
N LYS A 158 27.07 -13.80 9.31
CA LYS A 158 28.47 -14.14 8.98
C LYS A 158 29.29 -12.97 8.44
N GLY A 159 29.12 -11.78 9.03
CA GLY A 159 29.86 -10.57 8.65
C GLY A 159 29.38 -9.88 7.35
N LYS A 160 28.24 -10.29 6.81
CA LYS A 160 27.60 -9.66 5.64
C LYS A 160 26.24 -9.11 5.99
N GLU A 161 25.89 -7.97 5.42
CA GLU A 161 24.54 -7.45 5.48
C GLU A 161 23.57 -8.35 4.70
N VAL A 162 22.41 -8.61 5.28
CA VAL A 162 21.38 -9.46 4.68
C VAL A 162 20.02 -8.80 4.76
N LEU A 163 19.24 -8.95 3.70
CA LEU A 163 17.85 -8.56 3.61
C LEU A 163 16.97 -9.69 4.15
N HIS A 164 15.85 -9.37 4.77
CA HIS A 164 14.90 -10.38 5.23
C HIS A 164 14.41 -11.31 4.11
N ILE A 165 14.28 -10.80 2.88
CA ILE A 165 13.87 -11.60 1.71
C ILE A 165 14.88 -12.71 1.38
N HIS A 166 16.18 -12.53 1.69
CA HIS A 166 17.18 -13.57 1.44
C HIS A 166 16.88 -14.86 2.21
N ALA A 167 16.35 -14.75 3.44
CA ALA A 167 15.92 -15.90 4.21
C ALA A 167 14.63 -16.52 3.63
N GLN A 168 13.68 -15.71 3.20
CA GLN A 168 12.43 -16.16 2.58
C GLN A 168 12.70 -16.92 1.27
N ASP A 169 13.59 -16.42 0.41
CA ASP A 169 13.98 -17.07 -0.85
C ASP A 169 14.65 -18.44 -0.65
N LYS A 170 15.23 -18.69 0.54
CA LYS A 170 15.90 -19.96 0.86
C LYS A 170 14.98 -21.03 1.45
N VAL A 171 13.71 -20.71 1.78
CA VAL A 171 12.75 -21.68 2.35
C VAL A 171 12.65 -22.95 1.51
N GLY A 172 12.43 -22.81 0.20
CA GLY A 172 12.31 -23.96 -0.72
C GLY A 172 13.62 -24.78 -0.84
N THR A 173 14.76 -24.11 -0.78
CA THR A 173 16.09 -24.76 -0.83
C THR A 173 16.34 -25.58 0.44
N ALA A 174 16.04 -25.00 1.61
CA ALA A 174 16.16 -25.68 2.90
C ALA A 174 15.18 -26.85 3.02
N ALA A 175 13.91 -26.67 2.60
CA ALA A 175 12.89 -27.72 2.62
C ALA A 175 13.25 -28.96 1.75
N LYS A 176 14.01 -28.76 0.68
CA LYS A 176 14.52 -29.85 -0.19
C LYS A 176 15.84 -30.47 0.33
N GLY A 177 16.35 -30.05 1.49
CA GLY A 177 17.62 -30.52 2.04
C GLY A 177 18.86 -30.07 1.24
N LEU A 178 18.72 -29.06 0.39
CA LEU A 178 19.82 -28.50 -0.42
C LEU A 178 20.60 -27.39 0.31
N MET A 179 20.16 -27.03 1.51
CA MET A 179 20.82 -26.11 2.42
C MET A 179 20.81 -26.73 3.83
N ASP A 180 21.92 -26.58 4.55
CA ASP A 180 21.99 -27.00 5.95
C ASP A 180 20.97 -26.23 6.80
N MET A 181 20.26 -26.93 7.68
CA MET A 181 19.22 -26.32 8.53
C MET A 181 19.79 -25.36 9.57
N ASP A 182 21.03 -25.59 10.08
CA ASP A 182 21.67 -24.68 11.02
C ASP A 182 22.07 -23.37 10.30
N GLU A 183 22.52 -23.48 9.06
CA GLU A 183 22.78 -22.32 8.20
C GLU A 183 21.49 -21.53 7.92
N TYR A 184 20.39 -22.23 7.57
CA TYR A 184 19.11 -21.59 7.33
C TYR A 184 18.56 -20.92 8.58
N ASN A 185 18.59 -21.58 9.74
CA ASN A 185 18.15 -21.02 11.01
C ASN A 185 18.97 -19.78 11.39
N GLY A 186 20.30 -19.85 11.22
CA GLY A 186 21.17 -18.70 11.44
C GLY A 186 20.86 -17.53 10.52
N LEU A 187 20.49 -17.79 9.27
CA LEU A 187 20.06 -16.74 8.33
C LEU A 187 18.73 -16.11 8.78
N ILE A 188 17.74 -16.90 9.18
CA ILE A 188 16.46 -16.40 9.73
C ILE A 188 16.69 -15.52 10.95
N GLU A 189 17.49 -16.00 11.91
CA GLU A 189 17.75 -15.30 13.18
C GLU A 189 18.41 -13.93 12.97
N HIS A 190 19.22 -13.78 11.93
CA HIS A 190 20.04 -12.59 11.72
C HIS A 190 19.61 -11.72 10.53
N SER A 191 18.57 -12.09 9.77
CA SER A 191 18.11 -11.31 8.59
C SER A 191 17.21 -10.15 8.92
N TRP A 192 16.68 -10.10 10.14
CA TRP A 192 15.88 -9.00 10.65
C TRP A 192 16.74 -8.16 11.61
N GLY A 193 16.84 -6.85 11.36
CA GLY A 193 17.66 -5.96 12.16
C GLY A 193 17.13 -5.77 13.58
N ILE A 194 16.20 -4.82 13.78
CA ILE A 194 15.59 -4.57 15.11
C ILE A 194 14.12 -4.13 14.94
N CYS A 195 13.87 -2.84 14.72
CA CYS A 195 12.54 -2.26 14.53
C CYS A 195 12.51 -1.43 13.24
N GLY A 196 11.33 -1.16 12.74
CA GLY A 196 11.12 -0.40 11.50
C GLY A 196 10.38 -1.20 10.44
N GLY A 197 10.07 -0.56 9.32
CA GLY A 197 9.54 -1.20 8.12
C GLY A 197 10.52 -2.20 7.53
N CYS A 198 10.07 -2.98 6.55
CA CYS A 198 10.92 -3.97 5.88
C CYS A 198 12.24 -3.39 5.36
N THR A 199 13.27 -4.23 5.18
CA THR A 199 14.57 -3.81 4.64
C THR A 199 14.58 -3.60 3.12
N SER A 200 13.51 -4.01 2.44
CA SER A 200 13.32 -3.94 0.98
C SER A 200 12.08 -3.11 0.63
N MET A 201 11.92 -2.75 -0.65
CA MET A 201 10.80 -1.97 -1.18
C MET A 201 9.55 -2.86 -1.37
N THR A 202 9.02 -3.34 -0.25
CA THR A 202 7.72 -3.99 -0.17
C THR A 202 6.62 -2.93 0.02
N THR A 203 5.36 -3.34 0.16
CA THR A 203 4.22 -2.41 0.31
C THR A 203 4.41 -1.42 1.46
N ALA A 204 4.99 -1.85 2.60
CA ALA A 204 5.25 -0.99 3.75
C ALA A 204 6.07 0.27 3.37
N ASN A 205 7.28 0.08 2.84
CA ASN A 205 8.13 1.21 2.45
C ASN A 205 7.57 1.96 1.24
N SER A 206 6.95 1.24 0.29
CA SER A 206 6.29 1.88 -0.86
C SER A 206 5.19 2.85 -0.40
N MET A 207 4.35 2.45 0.56
CA MET A 207 3.30 3.33 1.08
C MET A 207 3.86 4.49 1.92
N CYS A 208 4.97 4.28 2.65
CA CYS A 208 5.69 5.38 3.30
C CYS A 208 6.18 6.41 2.27
N MET A 209 6.77 5.95 1.15
CA MET A 209 7.20 6.82 0.05
C MET A 209 6.03 7.55 -0.62
N MET A 210 4.88 6.87 -0.78
CA MET A 210 3.68 7.51 -1.33
C MET A 210 3.11 8.59 -0.40
N ALA A 211 3.17 8.39 0.91
CA ALA A 211 2.79 9.42 1.87
C ALA A 211 3.66 10.69 1.70
N GLU A 212 4.95 10.53 1.38
CA GLU A 212 5.85 11.65 1.11
C GLU A 212 5.59 12.27 -0.27
N ALA A 213 5.38 11.47 -1.31
CA ALA A 213 5.06 11.96 -2.65
C ALA A 213 3.72 12.71 -2.72
N LEU A 214 2.74 12.28 -1.91
CA LEU A 214 1.48 13.01 -1.70
C LEU A 214 1.65 14.33 -0.95
N GLY A 215 2.84 14.61 -0.40
CA GLY A 215 3.08 15.77 0.43
C GLY A 215 2.59 15.65 1.89
N MET A 216 2.20 14.45 2.36
CA MET A 216 1.61 14.22 3.68
C MET A 216 2.63 13.92 4.79
N THR A 217 3.93 13.84 4.46
CA THR A 217 5.03 13.72 5.45
C THR A 217 6.03 14.86 5.31
N LEU A 218 6.86 15.05 6.34
CA LEU A 218 8.04 15.91 6.23
C LEU A 218 9.08 15.28 5.28
N PRO A 219 9.88 16.09 4.56
CA PRO A 219 10.86 15.62 3.61
C PRO A 219 11.83 14.57 4.17
N ASN A 220 12.11 13.52 3.40
CA ASN A 220 12.94 12.35 3.72
C ASN A 220 12.44 11.48 4.89
N ASN A 221 11.25 11.72 5.44
CA ASN A 221 10.73 10.86 6.51
C ASN A 221 10.60 9.40 6.04
N SER A 222 10.12 9.19 4.81
CA SER A 222 9.83 7.85 4.27
C SER A 222 11.08 6.98 4.06
N SER A 223 12.23 7.59 3.84
CA SER A 223 13.51 6.92 3.60
C SER A 223 14.48 7.02 4.78
N THR A 224 14.03 7.46 5.96
CA THR A 224 14.88 7.57 7.16
C THR A 224 14.89 6.26 7.96
N CYS A 225 16.09 5.85 8.44
CA CYS A 225 16.24 4.66 9.27
C CYS A 225 15.52 4.79 10.63
N ALA A 226 14.80 3.75 11.05
CA ALA A 226 14.00 3.71 12.28
C ALA A 226 14.78 3.94 13.58
N VAL A 227 16.08 3.65 13.60
CA VAL A 227 16.95 3.79 14.78
C VAL A 227 17.90 4.98 14.68
N SER A 228 17.74 5.84 13.67
CA SER A 228 18.56 7.04 13.52
C SER A 228 18.08 8.16 14.45
N SER A 229 18.98 9.09 14.80
CA SER A 229 18.60 10.30 15.51
C SER A 229 17.66 11.20 14.66
N GLN A 230 17.75 11.09 13.36
CA GLN A 230 16.97 11.89 12.42
C GLN A 230 15.46 11.58 12.51
N ILE A 231 15.05 10.32 12.70
CA ILE A 231 13.64 9.96 12.82
C ILE A 231 13.00 10.63 14.06
N TYR A 232 13.74 10.74 15.17
CA TYR A 232 13.29 11.43 16.38
C TYR A 232 13.16 12.94 16.18
N LEU A 233 14.06 13.54 15.38
CA LEU A 233 14.00 14.95 15.02
C LEU A 233 12.79 15.23 14.13
N ILE A 234 12.54 14.39 13.13
CA ILE A 234 11.38 14.48 12.23
C ILE A 234 10.08 14.38 13.06
N ALA A 235 9.97 13.41 13.96
CA ALA A 235 8.80 13.26 14.82
C ALA A 235 8.54 14.52 15.68
N TYR A 236 9.58 15.09 16.26
CA TYR A 236 9.48 16.35 17.01
C TYR A 236 9.04 17.52 16.10
N GLN A 237 9.63 17.64 14.92
CA GLN A 237 9.29 18.69 13.96
C GLN A 237 7.86 18.55 13.44
N ALA A 238 7.38 17.33 13.20
CA ALA A 238 6.00 17.07 12.82
C ALA A 238 5.02 17.52 13.91
N GLY A 239 5.37 17.31 15.19
CA GLY A 239 4.59 17.83 16.32
C GLY A 239 4.53 19.35 16.38
N LYS A 240 5.57 20.06 15.92
CA LYS A 240 5.53 21.52 15.79
C LYS A 240 4.75 21.96 14.56
N GLN A 241 4.98 21.27 13.43
CA GLN A 241 4.41 21.66 12.14
C GLN A 241 2.90 21.47 12.08
N ILE A 242 2.33 20.50 12.78
CA ILE A 242 0.86 20.34 12.84
C ILE A 242 0.18 21.58 13.41
N MET A 243 0.82 22.26 14.37
CA MET A 243 0.28 23.51 14.93
C MET A 243 0.27 24.65 13.89
N ASN A 244 1.27 24.70 13.01
CA ASN A 244 1.27 25.65 11.90
C ASN A 244 0.14 25.38 10.92
N LEU A 245 -0.10 24.08 10.57
CA LEU A 245 -1.20 23.71 9.68
C LEU A 245 -2.57 24.06 10.28
N VAL A 246 -2.74 23.85 11.60
CA VAL A 246 -3.97 24.26 12.31
C VAL A 246 -4.14 25.78 12.28
N ASP A 247 -3.07 26.54 12.55
CA ASP A 247 -3.11 27.99 12.55
C ASP A 247 -3.39 28.59 11.15
N GLU A 248 -2.87 27.94 10.10
CA GLU A 248 -3.06 28.35 8.71
C GLU A 248 -4.36 27.80 8.10
N GLY A 249 -4.98 26.81 8.72
CA GLY A 249 -6.18 26.12 8.26
C GLY A 249 -5.92 25.26 7.02
N ILE A 250 -4.71 24.70 6.88
CA ILE A 250 -4.34 23.81 5.78
C ILE A 250 -4.82 22.40 6.12
N THR A 251 -5.79 21.88 5.35
CA THR A 251 -6.41 20.57 5.54
C THR A 251 -5.80 19.51 4.63
N ALA A 252 -6.11 18.23 4.92
CA ALA A 252 -5.57 17.11 4.17
C ALA A 252 -5.96 17.15 2.68
N ARG A 253 -7.21 17.49 2.31
CA ARG A 253 -7.63 17.53 0.90
C ARG A 253 -7.04 18.70 0.12
N GLN A 254 -6.61 19.76 0.79
CA GLN A 254 -5.85 20.84 0.13
C GLN A 254 -4.46 20.39 -0.31
N ILE A 255 -3.92 19.33 0.31
CA ILE A 255 -2.65 18.69 -0.03
C ILE A 255 -2.88 17.51 -0.98
N MET A 256 -3.83 16.63 -0.66
CA MET A 256 -4.13 15.41 -1.41
C MET A 256 -4.99 15.69 -2.66
N THR A 257 -4.51 16.59 -3.50
CA THR A 257 -5.16 16.97 -4.76
C THR A 257 -4.97 15.91 -5.85
N GLU A 258 -5.70 16.03 -6.97
CA GLU A 258 -5.49 15.16 -8.14
C GLU A 258 -4.03 15.17 -8.60
N ALA A 259 -3.38 16.34 -8.66
CA ALA A 259 -1.97 16.47 -9.03
C ALA A 259 -1.06 15.75 -8.04
N ALA A 260 -1.29 15.86 -6.73
CA ALA A 260 -0.52 15.15 -5.71
C ALA A 260 -0.69 13.62 -5.81
N VAL A 261 -1.91 13.13 -6.10
CA VAL A 261 -2.17 11.69 -6.32
C VAL A 261 -1.44 11.21 -7.58
N LYS A 262 -1.46 11.99 -8.67
CA LYS A 262 -0.69 11.68 -9.89
C LYS A 262 0.81 11.61 -9.60
N ASN A 263 1.37 12.60 -8.91
CA ASN A 263 2.77 12.58 -8.48
C ASN A 263 3.11 11.30 -7.70
N ALA A 264 2.25 10.89 -6.78
CA ALA A 264 2.47 9.68 -6.00
C ALA A 264 2.46 8.41 -6.87
N ILE A 265 1.57 8.32 -7.86
CA ILE A 265 1.53 7.21 -8.82
C ILE A 265 2.78 7.21 -9.70
N ASP A 266 3.22 8.36 -10.19
CA ASP A 266 4.42 8.52 -11.01
C ASP A 266 5.67 8.07 -10.25
N MET A 267 5.77 8.46 -8.98
CA MET A 267 6.83 7.99 -8.08
C MET A 267 6.74 6.49 -7.82
N ALA A 268 5.53 5.94 -7.71
CA ALA A 268 5.33 4.49 -7.55
C ALA A 268 5.86 3.71 -8.75
N VAL A 269 5.55 4.16 -9.96
CA VAL A 269 6.03 3.55 -11.21
C VAL A 269 7.56 3.63 -11.30
N ALA A 270 8.16 4.74 -10.91
CA ALA A 270 9.61 4.95 -10.95
C ALA A 270 10.40 4.05 -9.97
N ALA A 271 9.80 3.57 -8.88
CA ALA A 271 10.55 2.87 -7.82
C ALA A 271 9.82 1.70 -7.15
N SER A 272 8.55 1.45 -7.43
CA SER A 272 7.75 0.40 -6.76
C SER A 272 6.58 -0.07 -7.63
N SER A 273 5.97 -1.24 -7.30
CA SER A 273 4.87 -1.81 -8.09
C SER A 273 3.64 -2.28 -7.28
N ASN A 274 3.62 -2.08 -5.95
CA ASN A 274 2.61 -2.74 -5.08
C ASN A 274 1.44 -1.85 -4.62
N LEU A 275 1.09 -0.77 -5.36
CA LEU A 275 0.22 0.30 -4.88
C LEU A 275 -1.14 0.38 -5.58
N ILE A 276 -1.40 -0.56 -6.46
CA ILE A 276 -2.53 -0.55 -7.40
C ILE A 276 -3.92 -0.54 -6.72
N LEU A 277 -4.02 -0.98 -5.47
CA LEU A 277 -5.25 -0.93 -4.68
C LEU A 277 -5.28 0.25 -3.70
N HIS A 278 -4.13 0.66 -3.19
CA HIS A 278 -4.09 1.65 -2.12
C HIS A 278 -4.27 3.07 -2.63
N MET A 279 -3.64 3.42 -3.76
CA MET A 279 -3.75 4.77 -4.32
C MET A 279 -5.18 5.11 -4.78
N PRO A 280 -5.91 4.22 -5.50
CA PRO A 280 -7.33 4.47 -5.79
C PRO A 280 -8.20 4.62 -4.54
N ALA A 281 -7.93 3.85 -3.47
CA ALA A 281 -8.66 3.97 -2.22
C ALA A 281 -8.46 5.35 -1.55
N ILE A 282 -7.21 5.79 -1.45
CA ILE A 282 -6.86 7.10 -0.89
C ILE A 282 -7.48 8.23 -1.72
N ALA A 283 -7.40 8.12 -3.04
CA ALA A 283 -8.01 9.09 -3.96
C ALA A 283 -9.53 9.12 -3.84
N ASN A 284 -10.18 7.97 -3.67
CA ASN A 284 -11.62 7.88 -3.46
C ASN A 284 -12.05 8.65 -2.21
N GLU A 285 -11.38 8.43 -1.08
CA GLU A 285 -11.63 9.14 0.17
C GLU A 285 -11.34 10.65 0.06
N ALA A 286 -10.44 11.04 -0.84
CA ALA A 286 -10.18 12.46 -1.15
C ALA A 286 -11.24 13.09 -2.08
N GLY A 287 -12.29 12.37 -2.47
CA GLY A 287 -13.33 12.84 -3.39
C GLY A 287 -12.97 12.70 -4.88
N LEU A 288 -11.90 11.98 -5.19
CA LEU A 288 -11.37 11.77 -6.54
C LEU A 288 -11.75 10.39 -7.12
N GLY A 289 -12.74 9.71 -6.56
CA GLY A 289 -13.20 8.37 -6.97
C GLY A 289 -13.82 8.32 -8.37
N HIS A 290 -14.17 9.46 -8.98
CA HIS A 290 -14.67 9.55 -10.35
C HIS A 290 -13.56 9.37 -11.40
N ILE A 291 -12.28 9.40 -11.01
CA ILE A 291 -11.12 9.23 -11.90
C ILE A 291 -10.80 7.73 -12.04
N GLN A 292 -10.51 7.31 -13.27
CA GLN A 292 -10.13 5.92 -13.54
C GLN A 292 -8.62 5.72 -13.28
N TRP A 293 -8.25 5.58 -12.02
CA TRP A 293 -6.86 5.54 -11.59
C TRP A 293 -6.04 4.40 -12.20
N TRP A 294 -6.64 3.26 -12.48
CA TRP A 294 -5.92 2.17 -13.17
C TRP A 294 -5.51 2.54 -14.60
N LYS A 295 -6.33 3.35 -15.32
CA LYS A 295 -5.91 3.90 -16.62
C LYS A 295 -4.74 4.86 -16.47
N TYR A 296 -4.76 5.67 -15.40
CA TYR A 296 -3.62 6.55 -15.14
C TYR A 296 -2.35 5.76 -14.79
N PHE A 297 -2.46 4.69 -13.99
CA PHE A 297 -1.33 3.79 -13.73
C PHE A 297 -0.74 3.19 -15.02
N ASP A 298 -1.59 2.74 -15.95
CA ASP A 298 -1.14 2.21 -17.24
C ASP A 298 -0.44 3.28 -18.07
N GLN A 299 -1.00 4.49 -18.13
CA GLN A 299 -0.38 5.63 -18.80
C GLN A 299 0.97 5.97 -18.18
N ALA A 300 1.03 6.20 -16.86
CA ALA A 300 2.26 6.53 -16.15
C ALA A 300 3.34 5.45 -16.35
N SER A 301 2.95 4.17 -16.32
CA SER A 301 3.89 3.06 -16.54
C SER A 301 4.47 3.03 -17.97
N ASN A 302 3.74 3.54 -18.96
CA ASN A 302 4.27 3.65 -20.34
C ASN A 302 5.17 4.89 -20.55
N GLU A 303 4.99 5.94 -19.73
CA GLU A 303 5.66 7.22 -19.89
C GLU A 303 6.88 7.37 -18.96
N ILE A 304 6.86 6.72 -17.80
CA ILE A 304 7.86 6.87 -16.74
C ILE A 304 8.71 5.61 -16.64
N PRO A 305 10.03 5.72 -16.87
CA PRO A 305 10.95 4.60 -16.77
C PRO A 305 11.25 4.26 -15.29
N LEU A 306 11.77 3.06 -15.06
CA LEU A 306 12.27 2.66 -13.74
C LEU A 306 13.57 3.39 -13.43
N LEU A 307 13.61 4.16 -12.33
CA LEU A 307 14.77 4.97 -11.92
C LEU A 307 15.51 4.40 -10.72
N SER A 308 14.93 3.46 -9.98
CA SER A 308 15.59 2.83 -8.83
C SER A 308 15.22 1.35 -8.73
N HIS A 309 16.24 0.48 -8.81
CA HIS A 309 16.04 -0.98 -8.82
C HIS A 309 16.22 -1.57 -7.43
N LEU A 310 15.18 -1.39 -6.62
CA LEU A 310 15.16 -1.80 -5.22
C LEU A 310 14.67 -3.25 -5.05
N ALA A 311 15.24 -3.96 -4.07
CA ALA A 311 14.78 -5.29 -3.69
C ALA A 311 13.30 -5.26 -3.25
N PRO A 312 12.46 -6.26 -3.56
CA PRO A 312 12.78 -7.63 -3.98
C PRO A 312 13.03 -7.82 -5.49
N SER A 313 12.65 -6.90 -6.36
CA SER A 313 12.87 -7.06 -7.80
C SER A 313 14.26 -6.62 -8.25
N GLY A 314 14.94 -5.81 -7.46
CA GLY A 314 16.30 -5.32 -7.69
C GLY A 314 17.31 -5.78 -6.64
N ILE A 315 18.47 -5.16 -6.67
CA ILE A 315 19.63 -5.54 -5.84
C ILE A 315 19.86 -4.60 -4.64
N TYR A 316 19.29 -3.39 -4.67
CA TYR A 316 19.53 -2.38 -3.65
C TYR A 316 18.47 -2.44 -2.53
N SER A 317 18.90 -2.20 -1.31
CA SER A 317 18.03 -2.08 -0.14
C SER A 317 17.42 -0.67 0.00
N VAL A 318 16.46 -0.50 0.92
CA VAL A 318 15.97 0.83 1.30
C VAL A 318 17.07 1.67 1.97
N LYS A 319 18.03 1.03 2.65
CA LYS A 319 19.23 1.71 3.19
C LYS A 319 20.06 2.33 2.07
N ASP A 320 20.30 1.59 0.97
CA ASP A 320 21.05 2.11 -0.18
C ASP A 320 20.34 3.30 -0.81
N PHE A 321 19.00 3.24 -0.88
CA PHE A 321 18.16 4.33 -1.37
C PHE A 321 18.26 5.58 -0.48
N ASP A 322 18.20 5.43 0.84
CA ASP A 322 18.43 6.51 1.81
C ASP A 322 19.81 7.14 1.62
N MET A 323 20.86 6.32 1.56
CA MET A 323 22.23 6.78 1.32
C MET A 323 22.40 7.48 -0.05
N ALA A 324 21.60 7.13 -1.04
CA ALA A 324 21.61 7.76 -2.36
C ALA A 324 20.96 9.16 -2.38
N GLY A 325 20.27 9.57 -1.30
CA GLY A 325 19.58 10.84 -1.17
C GLY A 325 18.07 10.70 -0.96
N GLY A 326 17.56 9.47 -0.95
CA GLY A 326 16.20 9.13 -0.58
C GLY A 326 15.14 9.71 -1.51
N MET A 327 13.93 9.85 -0.94
CA MET A 327 12.75 10.25 -1.70
C MET A 327 12.86 11.66 -2.30
N THR A 328 13.44 12.62 -1.56
CA THR A 328 13.60 13.99 -2.07
C THR A 328 14.55 14.05 -3.27
N ALA A 329 15.60 13.24 -3.29
CA ALA A 329 16.52 13.19 -4.43
C ALA A 329 15.86 12.56 -5.67
N LEU A 330 15.05 11.52 -5.50
CA LEU A 330 14.32 10.91 -6.59
C LEU A 330 13.25 11.89 -7.15
N MET A 331 12.47 12.55 -6.28
CA MET A 331 11.51 13.58 -6.71
C MET A 331 12.19 14.74 -7.45
N LYS A 332 13.39 15.15 -7.01
CA LYS A 332 14.17 16.18 -7.72
C LYS A 332 14.59 15.72 -9.11
N ASN A 333 15.01 14.45 -9.28
CA ASN A 333 15.34 13.90 -10.60
C ASN A 333 14.13 13.83 -11.55
N MET A 334 12.92 13.81 -10.99
CA MET A 334 11.66 13.76 -11.75
C MET A 334 10.97 15.12 -11.87
N GLU A 335 11.64 16.22 -11.57
CA GLU A 335 11.03 17.57 -11.56
C GLU A 335 10.42 18.03 -12.89
N THR A 336 10.77 17.42 -14.00
CA THR A 336 10.19 17.69 -15.33
C THR A 336 8.93 16.89 -15.62
N VAL A 337 8.63 15.89 -14.79
CA VAL A 337 7.46 15.01 -14.90
C VAL A 337 6.42 15.35 -13.85
N LEU A 338 6.86 15.56 -12.60
CA LEU A 338 5.99 15.82 -11.46
C LEU A 338 5.42 17.26 -11.50
N ASP A 339 4.20 17.42 -10.99
CA ASP A 339 3.68 18.74 -10.64
C ASP A 339 4.39 19.22 -9.36
N MET A 340 5.35 20.11 -9.55
CA MET A 340 6.22 20.62 -8.48
C MET A 340 5.57 21.72 -7.64
N ASP A 341 4.42 22.23 -8.05
CA ASP A 341 3.76 23.34 -7.38
C ASP A 341 2.65 22.89 -6.42
N VAL A 342 2.48 21.56 -6.24
CA VAL A 342 1.58 20.99 -5.23
C VAL A 342 2.01 21.39 -3.81
N MET A 343 1.03 21.71 -2.98
CA MET A 343 1.21 22.02 -1.56
C MET A 343 1.58 20.75 -0.76
N THR A 344 2.35 20.91 0.30
CA THR A 344 2.71 19.83 1.22
C THR A 344 2.47 20.22 2.68
N VAL A 345 2.58 19.25 3.60
CA VAL A 345 2.46 19.51 5.06
C VAL A 345 3.50 20.48 5.62
N THR A 346 4.52 20.84 4.86
CA THR A 346 5.47 21.89 5.29
C THR A 346 4.89 23.31 5.16
N GLY A 347 3.71 23.48 4.56
CA GLY A 347 3.17 24.78 4.15
C GLY A 347 3.89 25.38 2.93
N LYS A 348 4.70 24.56 2.24
CA LYS A 348 5.47 24.93 1.03
C LYS A 348 5.14 23.98 -0.10
N THR A 349 5.52 24.38 -1.31
CA THR A 349 5.41 23.53 -2.49
C THR A 349 6.43 22.38 -2.47
N LEU A 350 6.15 21.33 -3.26
CA LEU A 350 7.10 20.24 -3.48
C LEU A 350 8.44 20.79 -4.01
N ARG A 351 8.40 21.74 -4.95
CA ARG A 351 9.59 22.41 -5.51
C ARG A 351 10.49 23.01 -4.45
N GLU A 352 9.91 23.73 -3.48
CA GLU A 352 10.65 24.35 -2.39
C GLU A 352 11.28 23.31 -1.46
N ASN A 353 10.58 22.18 -1.23
CA ASN A 353 11.05 21.12 -0.35
C ASN A 353 12.24 20.36 -0.94
N VAL A 354 12.28 20.15 -2.26
CA VAL A 354 13.32 19.32 -2.90
C VAL A 354 14.41 20.14 -3.61
N LYS A 355 14.37 21.47 -3.54
CA LYS A 355 15.28 22.36 -4.29
C LYS A 355 16.76 22.07 -4.08
N ASP A 356 17.16 21.71 -2.87
CA ASP A 356 18.54 21.45 -2.47
C ASP A 356 18.88 19.94 -2.44
N ALA A 357 17.94 19.07 -2.82
CA ALA A 357 18.13 17.64 -2.83
C ALA A 357 19.16 17.21 -3.90
N LYS A 358 19.95 16.20 -3.58
CA LYS A 358 21.03 15.69 -4.45
C LYS A 358 21.05 14.19 -4.43
N VAL A 359 21.36 13.60 -5.59
CA VAL A 359 21.71 12.18 -5.69
C VAL A 359 23.17 12.00 -5.32
N TYR A 360 23.45 11.14 -4.33
CA TYR A 360 24.81 10.81 -3.89
C TYR A 360 25.33 9.50 -4.48
N LEU A 361 24.44 8.57 -4.83
CA LEU A 361 24.76 7.27 -5.43
C LEU A 361 23.96 7.12 -6.74
N PRO A 362 24.53 7.53 -7.89
CA PRO A 362 23.83 7.49 -9.18
C PRO A 362 23.53 6.08 -9.70
N ASP A 363 24.19 5.05 -9.16
CA ASP A 363 23.89 3.65 -9.48
C ASP A 363 22.61 3.15 -8.76
N VAL A 364 22.15 3.87 -7.73
CA VAL A 364 20.94 3.52 -6.95
C VAL A 364 19.73 4.36 -7.40
N ILE A 365 19.93 5.67 -7.62
CA ILE A 365 18.92 6.59 -8.12
C ILE A 365 19.40 7.14 -9.47
N HIS A 366 18.78 6.66 -10.53
CA HIS A 366 19.08 7.03 -11.92
C HIS A 366 18.33 8.31 -12.34
N THR A 367 18.74 8.87 -13.47
CA THR A 367 18.06 10.02 -14.11
C THR A 367 17.09 9.55 -15.19
N LEU A 368 16.17 10.42 -15.61
CA LEU A 368 15.24 10.15 -16.71
C LEU A 368 15.97 9.85 -18.04
N ASP A 369 17.12 10.47 -18.27
CA ASP A 369 17.94 10.27 -19.49
C ASP A 369 18.79 8.99 -19.45
N ASN A 370 18.97 8.40 -18.26
CA ASN A 370 19.73 7.17 -18.07
C ASN A 370 19.03 6.26 -17.05
N PRO A 371 17.83 5.74 -17.36
CA PRO A 371 17.06 4.92 -16.45
C PRO A 371 17.64 3.52 -16.26
N VAL A 372 17.17 2.81 -15.22
CA VAL A 372 17.46 1.39 -15.01
C VAL A 372 16.83 0.55 -16.12
N MET A 373 15.59 0.87 -16.49
CA MET A 373 14.81 0.15 -17.50
C MET A 373 13.79 1.11 -18.11
N THR A 374 13.64 1.02 -19.43
CA THR A 374 12.70 1.85 -20.21
C THR A 374 11.35 1.16 -20.44
N GLU A 375 11.32 -0.17 -20.35
CA GLU A 375 10.11 -0.95 -20.56
C GLU A 375 9.14 -0.79 -19.38
N PRO A 376 7.83 -0.76 -19.64
CA PRO A 376 6.81 -0.66 -18.59
C PRO A 376 6.94 -1.79 -17.55
N GLY A 377 6.95 -1.44 -16.27
CA GLY A 377 6.97 -2.44 -15.19
C GLY A 377 5.63 -3.14 -14.99
N ILE A 378 4.53 -2.38 -15.09
CA ILE A 378 3.14 -2.82 -14.87
C ILE A 378 2.29 -2.39 -16.06
N GLY A 379 1.19 -3.11 -16.31
CA GLY A 379 0.17 -2.72 -17.26
C GLY A 379 -1.23 -3.13 -16.81
N VAL A 380 -2.23 -2.52 -17.42
CA VAL A 380 -3.63 -2.86 -17.17
C VAL A 380 -4.23 -3.43 -18.45
N LEU A 381 -4.72 -4.67 -18.39
CA LEU A 381 -5.40 -5.33 -19.50
C LEU A 381 -6.91 -5.06 -19.40
N TYR A 382 -7.55 -4.81 -20.53
CA TYR A 382 -8.99 -4.62 -20.64
C TYR A 382 -9.59 -5.60 -21.66
N GLY A 383 -10.85 -5.92 -21.51
CA GLY A 383 -11.61 -6.77 -22.44
C GLY A 383 -12.86 -7.34 -21.80
N ASN A 384 -13.54 -8.24 -22.52
CA ASN A 384 -14.77 -8.85 -22.04
C ASN A 384 -14.56 -9.73 -20.79
N LEU A 385 -13.32 -10.19 -20.52
CA LEU A 385 -12.97 -10.95 -19.33
C LEU A 385 -12.63 -10.03 -18.14
N ALA A 386 -12.20 -8.79 -18.39
CA ALA A 386 -11.84 -7.81 -17.37
C ALA A 386 -12.33 -6.40 -17.79
N PRO A 387 -13.63 -6.12 -17.76
CA PRO A 387 -14.18 -4.85 -18.23
C PRO A 387 -13.77 -3.63 -17.40
N GLU A 388 -13.48 -3.81 -16.12
CA GLU A 388 -12.93 -2.76 -15.25
C GLU A 388 -11.39 -2.74 -15.24
N GLY A 389 -10.77 -3.81 -15.77
CA GLY A 389 -9.33 -3.98 -15.88
C GLY A 389 -8.81 -5.22 -15.14
N ALA A 390 -7.58 -5.59 -15.46
CA ALA A 390 -6.77 -6.60 -14.77
C ALA A 390 -5.31 -6.20 -14.82
N ILE A 391 -4.56 -6.50 -13.79
CA ILE A 391 -3.18 -6.04 -13.64
C ILE A 391 -2.19 -7.11 -14.10
N ILE A 392 -1.15 -6.70 -14.81
CA ILE A 392 -0.05 -7.54 -15.25
C ILE A 392 1.30 -6.90 -14.95
N LYS A 393 2.29 -7.71 -14.54
CA LYS A 393 3.70 -7.29 -14.45
C LYS A 393 4.38 -7.54 -15.79
N ILE A 394 4.43 -6.54 -16.63
CA ILE A 394 4.95 -6.65 -18.01
C ILE A 394 6.43 -7.08 -18.02
N ALA A 395 7.24 -6.44 -17.19
CA ALA A 395 8.67 -6.74 -17.08
C ALA A 395 8.99 -8.19 -16.67
N ALA A 396 8.00 -8.94 -16.17
CA ALA A 396 8.17 -10.33 -15.74
C ALA A 396 7.60 -11.36 -16.74
N VAL A 397 7.02 -10.90 -17.86
CA VAL A 397 6.41 -11.77 -18.89
C VAL A 397 7.50 -12.30 -19.84
N PRO A 398 7.56 -13.62 -20.10
CA PRO A 398 8.43 -14.16 -21.14
C PRO A 398 8.14 -13.53 -22.52
N ALA A 399 9.19 -13.18 -23.26
CA ALA A 399 9.07 -12.46 -24.54
C ALA A 399 8.15 -13.17 -25.55
N ASN A 400 8.14 -14.50 -25.57
CA ASN A 400 7.28 -15.32 -26.44
C ASN A 400 5.79 -15.28 -26.07
N LEU A 401 5.44 -14.75 -24.89
CA LEU A 401 4.06 -14.64 -24.40
C LEU A 401 3.52 -13.19 -24.43
N MET A 402 4.29 -12.25 -24.96
CA MET A 402 3.89 -10.84 -25.02
C MET A 402 2.74 -10.59 -26.00
N THR A 403 2.66 -11.38 -27.05
CA THR A 403 1.61 -11.26 -28.10
C THR A 403 1.11 -12.61 -28.55
N GLY A 404 -0.17 -12.64 -28.94
CA GLY A 404 -0.76 -13.82 -29.60
C GLY A 404 -0.92 -15.04 -28.70
N TYR A 405 -0.88 -14.86 -27.36
CA TYR A 405 -1.21 -15.96 -26.47
C TYR A 405 -2.67 -16.35 -26.64
N ARG A 406 -2.90 -17.64 -26.81
CA ARG A 406 -4.22 -18.26 -26.89
C ARG A 406 -4.18 -19.61 -26.18
N GLY A 407 -4.92 -19.73 -25.08
CA GLY A 407 -4.90 -20.93 -24.22
C GLY A 407 -6.29 -21.42 -23.87
N ARG A 408 -6.39 -22.73 -23.59
CA ARG A 408 -7.62 -23.34 -23.06
C ARG A 408 -7.70 -23.16 -21.57
N ALA A 409 -8.83 -22.69 -21.08
CA ALA A 409 -9.08 -22.47 -19.66
C ALA A 409 -9.03 -23.79 -18.88
N ARG A 410 -8.21 -23.83 -17.83
CA ARG A 410 -8.23 -24.79 -16.73
C ARG A 410 -8.76 -24.04 -15.51
N VAL A 411 -9.96 -24.39 -15.06
CA VAL A 411 -10.71 -23.58 -14.09
C VAL A 411 -10.61 -24.18 -12.70
N PHE A 412 -10.17 -23.36 -11.74
CA PHE A 412 -9.99 -23.74 -10.35
C PHE A 412 -10.70 -22.75 -9.41
N ASP A 413 -11.62 -23.24 -8.58
CA ASP A 413 -12.38 -22.43 -7.63
C ASP A 413 -11.64 -22.21 -6.29
N THR A 414 -10.46 -22.82 -6.14
CA THR A 414 -9.59 -22.65 -4.97
C THR A 414 -8.12 -22.72 -5.38
N LEU A 415 -7.25 -22.09 -4.59
CA LEU A 415 -5.81 -22.19 -4.75
C LEU A 415 -5.32 -23.63 -4.58
N ASP A 416 -5.86 -24.36 -3.61
CA ASP A 416 -5.47 -25.77 -3.34
C ASP A 416 -5.78 -26.68 -4.54
N ALA A 417 -6.93 -26.50 -5.20
CA ALA A 417 -7.27 -27.26 -6.39
C ALA A 417 -6.31 -27.01 -7.56
N SER A 418 -5.86 -25.75 -7.73
CA SER A 418 -4.86 -25.41 -8.75
C SER A 418 -3.48 -26.02 -8.46
N LEU A 419 -3.05 -26.00 -7.20
CA LEU A 419 -1.80 -26.64 -6.74
C LEU A 419 -1.84 -28.16 -6.92
N GLU A 420 -2.96 -28.79 -6.58
CA GLU A 420 -3.13 -30.24 -6.79
C GLU A 420 -3.08 -30.61 -8.28
N ALA A 421 -3.73 -29.81 -9.14
CA ALA A 421 -3.70 -30.03 -10.58
C ALA A 421 -2.29 -29.90 -11.16
N LEU A 422 -1.50 -28.91 -10.70
CA LEU A 422 -0.11 -28.73 -11.10
C LEU A 422 0.74 -29.93 -10.70
N ARG A 423 0.68 -30.32 -9.41
CA ARG A 423 1.46 -31.44 -8.85
C ARG A 423 1.10 -32.79 -9.44
N SER A 424 -0.16 -32.98 -9.86
CA SER A 424 -0.64 -34.22 -10.50
C SER A 424 -0.49 -34.24 -12.02
N GLY A 425 0.15 -33.22 -12.62
CA GLY A 425 0.41 -33.16 -14.07
C GLY A 425 -0.86 -32.99 -14.93
N LYS A 426 -1.91 -32.36 -14.38
CA LYS A 426 -3.18 -32.10 -15.11
C LYS A 426 -3.17 -30.79 -15.89
N ILE A 427 -2.12 -30.00 -15.78
CA ILE A 427 -1.92 -28.76 -16.54
C ILE A 427 -0.99 -29.05 -17.71
N ASN A 428 -1.38 -28.64 -18.90
CA ASN A 428 -0.61 -28.86 -20.11
C ASN A 428 0.06 -27.55 -20.60
N PRO A 429 1.17 -27.63 -21.35
CA PRO A 429 1.74 -26.47 -21.98
C PRO A 429 0.72 -25.71 -22.84
N GLY A 430 0.64 -24.39 -22.64
CA GLY A 430 -0.31 -23.52 -23.33
C GLY A 430 -1.67 -23.34 -22.65
N ASP A 431 -1.93 -24.03 -21.53
CA ASP A 431 -3.19 -23.85 -20.78
C ASP A 431 -3.28 -22.46 -20.12
N ALA A 432 -4.49 -21.89 -20.07
CA ALA A 432 -4.83 -20.69 -19.30
C ALA A 432 -5.41 -21.10 -17.93
N CYS A 433 -4.58 -21.04 -16.89
CA CYS A 433 -4.96 -21.43 -15.52
C CYS A 433 -5.79 -20.32 -14.87
N VAL A 434 -7.11 -20.49 -14.81
CA VAL A 434 -8.05 -19.57 -14.16
C VAL A 434 -8.24 -19.99 -12.71
N VAL A 435 -7.68 -19.19 -11.77
CA VAL A 435 -7.83 -19.41 -10.33
C VAL A 435 -8.72 -18.31 -9.77
N ARG A 436 -10.00 -18.61 -9.61
CA ARG A 436 -11.04 -17.64 -9.27
C ARG A 436 -11.51 -17.75 -7.83
N PHE A 437 -12.31 -16.77 -7.39
CA PHE A 437 -12.80 -16.64 -6.01
C PHE A 437 -11.67 -16.42 -5.00
N LEU A 438 -10.60 -15.73 -5.41
CA LEU A 438 -9.56 -15.23 -4.53
C LEU A 438 -9.71 -13.73 -4.25
N GLY A 439 -10.69 -13.08 -4.89
CA GLY A 439 -10.99 -11.65 -4.76
C GLY A 439 -11.43 -11.23 -3.35
N MET A 440 -11.71 -9.95 -3.19
CA MET A 440 -12.00 -9.34 -1.87
C MET A 440 -13.29 -9.87 -1.25
N LYS A 441 -14.33 -10.10 -2.05
CA LYS A 441 -15.62 -10.65 -1.57
C LYS A 441 -15.54 -12.15 -1.27
N ALA A 442 -14.70 -12.90 -1.96
CA ALA A 442 -14.62 -14.34 -1.78
C ALA A 442 -13.60 -14.74 -0.72
N ARG A 443 -12.38 -14.22 -0.80
CA ARG A 443 -11.24 -14.63 0.02
C ARG A 443 -10.36 -13.46 0.45
N PHE A 444 -10.92 -12.27 0.63
CA PHE A 444 -10.25 -11.08 1.16
C PHE A 444 -9.01 -10.65 0.34
N GLY A 445 -9.00 -10.95 -0.96
CA GLY A 445 -7.90 -10.68 -1.85
C GLY A 445 -6.69 -11.61 -1.63
N THR A 446 -6.96 -12.89 -1.39
CA THR A 446 -5.89 -13.90 -1.28
C THR A 446 -5.01 -13.90 -2.53
N THR A 447 -3.71 -14.08 -2.34
CA THR A 447 -2.75 -14.11 -3.44
C THR A 447 -2.65 -15.49 -4.09
N ALA A 448 -2.51 -15.54 -5.42
CA ALA A 448 -2.16 -16.75 -6.18
C ALA A 448 -0.64 -17.03 -6.20
N PHE A 449 0.15 -16.35 -5.38
CA PHE A 449 1.61 -16.39 -5.40
C PHE A 449 2.19 -17.80 -5.26
N THR A 450 1.67 -18.64 -4.36
CA THR A 450 2.17 -20.00 -4.16
C THR A 450 2.04 -20.85 -5.44
N PHE A 451 0.93 -20.72 -6.16
CA PHE A 451 0.75 -21.42 -7.44
C PHE A 451 1.76 -20.93 -8.49
N GLN A 452 1.98 -19.63 -8.57
CA GLN A 452 2.95 -19.03 -9.49
C GLN A 452 4.39 -19.46 -9.18
N GLU A 453 4.76 -19.55 -7.91
CA GLU A 453 6.11 -20.00 -7.49
C GLU A 453 6.33 -21.49 -7.80
N GLU A 454 5.32 -22.33 -7.58
CA GLU A 454 5.45 -23.74 -7.96
C GLU A 454 5.51 -23.92 -9.50
N LEU A 455 4.74 -23.12 -10.25
CA LEU A 455 4.76 -23.14 -11.72
C LEU A 455 6.15 -22.81 -12.28
N LYS A 456 6.92 -21.90 -11.65
CA LYS A 456 8.31 -21.62 -12.01
C LYS A 456 9.21 -22.86 -12.01
N GLY A 457 8.93 -23.81 -11.14
CA GLY A 457 9.64 -25.10 -11.08
C GLY A 457 9.41 -26.00 -12.30
N HIS A 458 8.40 -25.67 -13.13
CA HIS A 458 8.03 -26.40 -14.34
C HIS A 458 8.32 -25.55 -15.57
N HIS A 459 9.57 -25.54 -16.03
CA HIS A 459 10.11 -24.62 -17.04
C HIS A 459 9.24 -24.55 -18.32
N GLU A 460 8.72 -25.67 -18.83
CA GLU A 460 7.87 -25.70 -20.02
C GLU A 460 6.51 -25.01 -19.78
N LEU A 461 5.87 -25.31 -18.66
CA LEU A 461 4.59 -24.69 -18.28
C LEU A 461 4.76 -23.19 -18.01
N PHE A 462 5.83 -22.80 -17.32
CA PHE A 462 6.11 -21.40 -17.01
C PHE A 462 6.27 -20.53 -18.27
N ASN A 463 6.86 -21.08 -19.33
CA ASN A 463 7.08 -20.37 -20.59
C ASN A 463 5.94 -20.51 -21.62
N SER A 464 4.85 -21.18 -21.25
CA SER A 464 3.72 -21.43 -22.16
C SER A 464 2.34 -21.18 -21.59
N CYS A 465 2.16 -21.26 -20.25
CA CYS A 465 0.86 -21.08 -19.61
C CYS A 465 0.63 -19.64 -19.14
N ALA A 466 -0.65 -19.25 -19.05
CA ALA A 466 -1.08 -18.04 -18.35
C ALA A 466 -1.69 -18.40 -16.98
N VAL A 467 -1.54 -17.50 -15.99
CA VAL A 467 -2.25 -17.55 -14.72
C VAL A 467 -3.16 -16.33 -14.63
N ILE A 468 -4.47 -16.54 -14.45
CA ILE A 468 -5.49 -15.49 -14.44
C ILE A 468 -6.29 -15.62 -13.16
N THR A 469 -6.38 -14.56 -12.36
CA THR A 469 -7.06 -14.58 -11.08
C THR A 469 -7.70 -13.23 -10.74
N ASP A 470 -8.81 -13.28 -10.01
CA ASP A 470 -9.38 -12.13 -9.29
C ASP A 470 -8.69 -11.86 -7.95
N GLY A 471 -7.77 -12.73 -7.56
CA GLY A 471 -6.89 -12.50 -6.42
C GLY A 471 -5.73 -11.57 -6.75
N ARG A 472 -4.87 -11.37 -5.76
CA ARG A 472 -3.65 -10.56 -5.89
C ARG A 472 -2.45 -11.39 -6.31
N PHE A 473 -1.38 -10.71 -6.72
CA PHE A 473 -0.05 -11.31 -6.78
C PHE A 473 0.97 -10.51 -5.96
N SER A 474 2.07 -11.15 -5.67
CA SER A 474 3.20 -10.59 -4.94
C SER A 474 4.10 -9.76 -5.87
N GLY A 475 4.91 -8.88 -5.27
CA GLY A 475 6.01 -8.22 -5.96
C GLY A 475 7.01 -9.18 -6.64
N GLY A 476 7.13 -10.44 -6.15
CA GLY A 476 7.96 -11.49 -6.74
C GLY A 476 7.29 -12.31 -7.85
N SER A 477 6.02 -12.08 -8.17
CA SER A 477 5.31 -12.83 -9.23
C SER A 477 5.93 -12.60 -10.60
N SER A 478 5.96 -13.65 -11.42
CA SER A 478 6.55 -13.65 -12.77
C SER A 478 5.78 -14.59 -13.71
N GLY A 479 6.15 -14.62 -14.99
CA GLY A 479 5.41 -15.32 -16.03
C GLY A 479 4.25 -14.50 -16.59
N LEU A 480 3.42 -15.10 -17.45
CA LEU A 480 2.19 -14.48 -17.95
C LEU A 480 1.12 -14.56 -16.84
N SER A 481 1.27 -13.70 -15.83
CA SER A 481 0.45 -13.68 -14.63
C SER A 481 -0.41 -12.44 -14.59
N ILE A 482 -1.74 -12.63 -14.62
CA ILE A 482 -2.76 -11.59 -14.61
C ILE A 482 -3.57 -11.72 -13.33
N GLY A 483 -3.55 -10.67 -12.51
CA GLY A 483 -4.31 -10.62 -11.26
C GLY A 483 -5.23 -9.42 -11.18
N TYR A 484 -5.93 -9.31 -10.04
CA TYR A 484 -6.87 -8.21 -9.82
C TYR A 484 -7.94 -8.10 -10.91
N VAL A 485 -8.34 -9.23 -11.54
CA VAL A 485 -9.39 -9.22 -12.58
C VAL A 485 -10.66 -8.62 -11.99
N SER A 486 -11.10 -7.53 -12.60
CA SER A 486 -12.25 -6.76 -12.09
C SER A 486 -13.32 -6.58 -13.18
N PRO A 487 -14.62 -6.73 -12.85
CA PRO A 487 -15.17 -7.17 -11.54
C PRO A 487 -14.76 -8.59 -11.17
N GLU A 488 -14.55 -8.86 -9.87
CA GLU A 488 -14.15 -10.18 -9.37
C GLU A 488 -15.26 -11.23 -9.58
N ALA A 489 -14.89 -12.51 -9.59
CA ALA A 489 -15.82 -13.62 -9.83
C ALA A 489 -17.00 -13.64 -8.83
N ALA A 490 -16.75 -13.35 -7.57
CA ALA A 490 -17.77 -13.32 -6.51
C ALA A 490 -18.82 -12.20 -6.67
N LEU A 491 -18.51 -11.15 -7.45
CA LEU A 491 -19.43 -10.08 -7.82
C LEU A 491 -20.24 -10.41 -9.10
N GLY A 492 -20.12 -11.61 -9.63
CA GLY A 492 -20.70 -11.97 -10.93
C GLY A 492 -19.89 -11.45 -12.11
N GLY A 493 -18.62 -11.09 -11.90
CA GLY A 493 -17.70 -10.71 -12.97
C GLY A 493 -17.46 -11.82 -13.98
N PRO A 494 -17.04 -11.49 -15.20
CA PRO A 494 -16.87 -12.45 -16.30
C PRO A 494 -15.95 -13.64 -15.96
N LEU A 495 -14.96 -13.43 -15.08
CA LEU A 495 -14.10 -14.53 -14.62
C LEU A 495 -14.89 -15.65 -13.93
N GLY A 496 -15.98 -15.31 -13.23
CA GLY A 496 -16.85 -16.29 -12.55
C GLY A 496 -17.55 -17.26 -13.48
N VAL A 497 -17.75 -16.88 -14.73
CA VAL A 497 -18.52 -17.67 -15.73
C VAL A 497 -17.64 -18.39 -16.76
N VAL A 498 -16.32 -18.31 -16.64
CA VAL A 498 -15.40 -19.11 -17.46
C VAL A 498 -15.64 -20.59 -17.20
N LYS A 499 -15.73 -21.38 -18.26
CA LYS A 499 -15.90 -22.83 -18.21
C LYS A 499 -14.60 -23.54 -18.58
N GLU A 500 -14.42 -24.74 -18.05
CA GLU A 500 -13.30 -25.62 -18.42
C GLU A 500 -13.26 -25.82 -19.94
N GLY A 501 -12.09 -25.57 -20.55
CA GLY A 501 -11.86 -25.69 -21.99
C GLY A 501 -12.25 -24.49 -22.82
N ASP A 502 -12.84 -23.42 -22.26
CA ASP A 502 -13.05 -22.16 -22.97
C ASP A 502 -11.69 -21.62 -23.48
N GLU A 503 -11.71 -20.91 -24.58
CA GLU A 503 -10.51 -20.29 -25.13
C GLU A 503 -10.35 -18.86 -24.62
N ILE A 504 -9.14 -18.53 -24.12
CA ILE A 504 -8.78 -17.21 -23.65
C ILE A 504 -7.63 -16.67 -24.50
N GLU A 505 -7.77 -15.45 -24.97
CA GLU A 505 -6.78 -14.72 -25.73
C GLU A 505 -6.21 -13.55 -24.90
N ILE A 506 -4.87 -13.43 -24.89
CA ILE A 506 -4.16 -12.36 -24.16
C ILE A 506 -3.16 -11.70 -25.12
N ASP A 507 -3.26 -10.38 -25.20
CA ASP A 507 -2.31 -9.53 -25.91
C ASP A 507 -1.78 -8.46 -24.94
N VAL A 508 -0.58 -8.68 -24.43
CA VAL A 508 0.02 -7.81 -23.42
C VAL A 508 0.39 -6.45 -24.03
N ILE A 509 0.86 -6.43 -25.27
CA ILE A 509 1.26 -5.20 -25.95
C ILE A 509 0.07 -4.29 -26.19
N ASN A 510 -1.04 -4.86 -26.69
CA ASN A 510 -2.27 -4.11 -26.97
C ASN A 510 -3.21 -4.01 -25.76
N ARG A 511 -2.75 -4.42 -24.57
CA ARG A 511 -3.51 -4.33 -23.30
C ARG A 511 -4.88 -5.01 -23.36
N ARG A 512 -4.96 -6.22 -23.94
CA ARG A 512 -6.23 -6.93 -24.14
C ARG A 512 -6.25 -8.29 -23.47
N ILE A 513 -7.41 -8.63 -22.89
CA ILE A 513 -7.73 -9.97 -22.39
C ILE A 513 -9.16 -10.32 -22.80
N THR A 514 -9.34 -11.45 -23.47
CA THR A 514 -10.62 -11.81 -24.10
C THR A 514 -10.98 -13.27 -23.83
N LEU A 515 -12.18 -13.51 -23.34
CA LEU A 515 -12.81 -14.82 -23.37
C LEU A 515 -13.48 -14.98 -24.72
N CYS A 516 -13.07 -15.99 -25.49
CA CYS A 516 -13.46 -16.18 -26.89
C CYS A 516 -14.84 -16.86 -27.01
N ILE A 517 -15.87 -16.20 -26.51
CA ILE A 517 -17.29 -16.60 -26.66
C ILE A 517 -18.09 -15.40 -27.16
N SER A 518 -19.32 -15.63 -27.66
CA SER A 518 -20.17 -14.53 -28.12
C SER A 518 -20.71 -13.70 -26.96
N ASP A 519 -21.09 -12.45 -27.24
CA ASP A 519 -21.66 -11.56 -26.22
C ASP A 519 -22.98 -12.13 -25.67
N GLU A 520 -23.77 -12.83 -26.50
CA GLU A 520 -25.00 -13.49 -26.06
C GLU A 520 -24.72 -14.64 -25.09
N GLU A 521 -23.70 -15.47 -25.37
CA GLU A 521 -23.29 -16.54 -24.44
C GLU A 521 -22.73 -15.98 -23.15
N MET A 522 -21.94 -14.89 -23.20
CA MET A 522 -21.44 -14.20 -22.03
C MET A 522 -22.60 -13.69 -21.17
N ALA A 523 -23.54 -12.94 -21.75
CA ALA A 523 -24.71 -12.41 -21.07
C ALA A 523 -25.57 -13.52 -20.45
N LYS A 524 -25.78 -14.62 -21.18
CA LYS A 524 -26.50 -15.80 -20.69
C LYS A 524 -25.78 -16.38 -19.46
N ARG A 525 -24.49 -16.67 -19.56
CA ARG A 525 -23.71 -17.25 -18.43
C ARG A 525 -23.72 -16.36 -17.20
N ILE A 526 -23.59 -15.03 -17.38
CA ILE A 526 -23.67 -14.06 -16.27
C ILE A 526 -25.06 -14.08 -15.63
N SER A 527 -26.14 -14.14 -16.42
CA SER A 527 -27.51 -14.18 -15.88
C SER A 527 -27.84 -15.47 -15.13
N GLU A 528 -27.18 -16.57 -15.45
CA GLU A 528 -27.33 -17.88 -14.80
C GLU A 528 -26.37 -18.05 -13.62
N PHE A 529 -25.39 -17.15 -13.45
CA PHE A 529 -24.36 -17.27 -12.42
C PHE A 529 -24.93 -16.98 -11.03
N HIS A 530 -24.61 -17.86 -10.09
CA HIS A 530 -24.95 -17.69 -8.70
C HIS A 530 -23.79 -18.10 -7.82
N TRP A 531 -23.40 -17.23 -6.89
CA TRP A 531 -22.39 -17.49 -5.90
C TRP A 531 -22.78 -16.83 -4.57
N GLU A 532 -22.59 -17.53 -3.46
CA GLU A 532 -22.86 -17.02 -2.14
C GLU A 532 -21.63 -17.13 -1.25
N PHE A 533 -21.36 -16.08 -0.51
CA PHE A 533 -20.28 -16.07 0.47
C PHE A 533 -20.60 -17.05 1.60
N PRO A 534 -19.68 -17.99 1.95
CA PRO A 534 -19.90 -18.97 3.01
C PRO A 534 -19.78 -18.32 4.41
N ALA A 535 -20.72 -17.45 4.75
CA ALA A 535 -20.70 -16.54 5.90
C ALA A 535 -20.53 -17.27 7.25
N SER A 536 -21.04 -18.52 7.38
CA SER A 536 -20.91 -19.33 8.60
C SER A 536 -19.47 -19.64 8.99
N ASN A 537 -18.55 -19.63 8.02
CA ASN A 537 -17.13 -19.98 8.22
C ASN A 537 -16.28 -18.81 8.73
N TYR A 538 -16.86 -17.61 8.85
CA TYR A 538 -16.08 -16.40 9.12
C TYR A 538 -16.66 -15.56 10.28
N GLN A 539 -15.78 -14.84 10.96
CA GLN A 539 -16.08 -13.94 12.06
C GLN A 539 -16.94 -12.74 11.57
N ARG A 540 -17.63 -12.12 12.52
CA ARG A 540 -18.57 -11.01 12.23
C ARG A 540 -17.96 -9.89 11.41
N TYR A 541 -16.73 -9.44 11.74
CA TYR A 541 -16.07 -8.35 11.02
C TYR A 541 -15.88 -8.69 9.54
N LEU A 542 -15.39 -9.89 9.22
CA LEU A 542 -15.18 -10.31 7.83
C LEU A 542 -16.48 -10.44 7.04
N ARG A 543 -17.58 -10.82 7.70
CA ARG A 543 -18.92 -10.82 7.07
C ARG A 543 -19.40 -9.40 6.74
N LEU A 544 -19.13 -8.43 7.62
CA LEU A 544 -19.43 -7.02 7.36
C LEU A 544 -18.53 -6.48 6.24
N PHE A 545 -17.26 -6.83 6.24
CA PHE A 545 -16.31 -6.48 5.18
C PHE A 545 -16.81 -6.94 3.80
N VAL A 546 -17.10 -8.23 3.64
CA VAL A 546 -17.57 -8.79 2.37
C VAL A 546 -18.88 -8.14 1.91
N LYS A 547 -19.79 -7.80 2.84
CA LYS A 547 -21.05 -7.13 2.49
C LYS A 547 -20.83 -5.75 1.89
N ASN A 548 -19.86 -4.98 2.40
CA ASN A 548 -19.71 -3.56 2.11
C ASN A 548 -18.49 -3.20 1.24
N VAL A 549 -17.55 -4.13 1.00
CA VAL A 549 -16.36 -3.84 0.18
C VAL A 549 -16.75 -3.64 -1.28
N GLY A 550 -16.27 -2.53 -1.87
CA GLY A 550 -16.47 -2.16 -3.26
C GLY A 550 -15.46 -2.80 -4.23
N SER A 551 -15.48 -2.33 -5.48
CA SER A 551 -14.63 -2.81 -6.58
C SER A 551 -13.12 -2.62 -6.32
N MET A 552 -12.31 -3.54 -6.83
CA MET A 552 -10.85 -3.44 -6.80
C MET A 552 -10.34 -2.26 -7.61
N ALA A 553 -10.97 -1.93 -8.73
CA ALA A 553 -10.59 -0.79 -9.55
C ALA A 553 -10.77 0.56 -8.82
N GLN A 554 -11.65 0.60 -7.83
CA GLN A 554 -11.86 1.76 -6.96
C GLN A 554 -11.10 1.67 -5.62
N GLY A 555 -10.22 0.66 -5.48
CA GLY A 555 -9.40 0.46 -4.30
C GLY A 555 -10.09 -0.26 -3.15
N CYS A 556 -11.21 -0.93 -3.35
CA CYS A 556 -11.92 -1.71 -2.33
C CYS A 556 -12.31 -0.86 -1.09
N VAL A 557 -12.74 0.37 -1.28
CA VAL A 557 -13.35 1.19 -0.22
C VAL A 557 -14.74 0.68 0.13
N TRP A 558 -15.34 1.17 1.22
CA TRP A 558 -16.73 0.84 1.53
C TRP A 558 -17.67 1.35 0.44
N ASP A 559 -18.53 0.47 -0.04
CA ASP A 559 -19.65 0.80 -0.93
C ASP A 559 -20.84 1.18 -0.05
N CYS A 560 -20.95 2.50 0.26
CA CYS A 560 -21.93 3.09 1.19
C CYS A 560 -22.92 3.97 0.45
#